data_b4e8d36a1ea70c73d18d3b52f48dd797
#
_entry.id   b4e8d36a1ea70c73d18d3b52f48dd797
#
_cell.length_a   1.000
_cell.length_b   1.000
_cell.length_c   1.000
_cell.angle_alpha   90.00
_cell.angle_beta   90.00
_cell.angle_gamma   90.00
#
_symmetry.space_group_name_H-M   'P 1'
#
loop_
_entity.id
_entity.type
_entity.pdbx_description
1 polymer ?
#
loop_
_entity_poly.entity_id
_entity_poly.type
_entity_poly.pdbx_seq_one_letter_code
_entity_poly.pdbx_strand_id
1 'polypeptide(L)'
;MATLNALPENLAARPELLLPLSRWQLTLPLNLYSSPRGMGLATQAWPGRRLQLLAEPAQMKRRLVQLEEDGYRGWIDPQQLLGNGVSCPAHRPRLLDAAAIDALMPQLLTNAMAAMAVPNNYLWGGSLGPDFDCSGIVQRLFADLGVWIPRDAYQQERFCQAIAVNSNCLSLLKPGDLIFFGSPQRCSHVGLHLGEGRYLHSSGASHGRNGIGIDALWASDKHPVACHYRAELRGAGRVQRCHDGSHLP
;
A
#
# COMPACT_ATOMS: atom_id res chain seq x y z
N MET A 1 -18.31 12.55 -29.51
CA MET A 1 -18.16 11.99 -28.15
C MET A 1 -18.51 13.10 -27.18
N ALA A 2 -19.60 12.96 -26.42
CA ALA A 2 -19.97 13.95 -25.42
C ALA A 2 -18.87 14.00 -24.35
N THR A 3 -18.23 15.14 -24.19
CA THR A 3 -17.40 15.45 -23.04
C THR A 3 -18.28 15.29 -21.81
N LEU A 4 -18.03 14.22 -21.03
CA LEU A 4 -18.59 14.11 -19.69
C LEU A 4 -18.17 15.38 -18.95
N ASN A 5 -19.12 16.29 -18.72
CA ASN A 5 -18.89 17.49 -17.94
C ASN A 5 -18.39 17.03 -16.57
N ALA A 6 -17.13 17.36 -16.25
CA ALA A 6 -16.58 17.13 -14.93
C ALA A 6 -17.52 17.83 -13.92
N LEU A 7 -17.82 17.14 -12.82
CA LEU A 7 -18.58 17.77 -11.73
C LEU A 7 -17.82 19.02 -11.27
N PRO A 8 -18.54 20.09 -10.88
CA PRO A 8 -17.92 21.19 -10.16
C PRO A 8 -17.17 20.68 -8.94
N GLU A 9 -16.05 21.32 -8.60
CA GLU A 9 -15.24 20.93 -7.44
C GLU A 9 -15.97 21.24 -6.12
N ASN A 10 -15.61 20.51 -5.08
CA ASN A 10 -16.07 20.69 -3.69
C ASN A 10 -17.58 20.45 -3.48
N LEU A 11 -18.24 19.72 -4.36
CA LEU A 11 -19.60 19.25 -4.10
C LEU A 11 -19.57 18.03 -3.20
N ALA A 12 -20.39 18.03 -2.15
CA ALA A 12 -20.58 16.84 -1.32
C ALA A 12 -21.20 15.70 -2.14
N ALA A 13 -20.75 14.48 -1.90
CA ALA A 13 -21.29 13.30 -2.55
C ALA A 13 -22.77 13.10 -2.22
N ARG A 14 -23.58 12.94 -3.26
CA ARG A 14 -25.01 12.65 -3.21
C ARG A 14 -25.34 11.55 -4.20
N PRO A 15 -26.40 10.77 -4.01
CA PRO A 15 -26.71 9.63 -4.87
C PRO A 15 -26.74 9.97 -6.36
N GLU A 16 -27.34 11.10 -6.72
CA GLU A 16 -27.46 11.58 -8.11
C GLU A 16 -26.15 12.02 -8.75
N LEU A 17 -25.11 12.29 -7.95
CA LEU A 17 -23.79 12.72 -8.42
C LEU A 17 -22.78 11.57 -8.52
N LEU A 18 -23.12 10.37 -8.01
CA LEU A 18 -22.25 9.19 -8.09
C LEU A 18 -22.30 8.57 -9.49
N LEU A 19 -21.91 9.37 -10.48
CA LEU A 19 -21.90 9.00 -11.90
C LEU A 19 -20.63 8.17 -12.25
N PRO A 20 -20.69 7.33 -13.29
CA PRO A 20 -19.48 6.72 -13.85
C PRO A 20 -18.41 7.78 -14.17
N LEU A 21 -17.17 7.48 -13.85
CA LEU A 21 -15.99 8.33 -14.03
C LEU A 21 -15.97 9.61 -13.17
N SER A 22 -16.96 9.83 -12.29
CA SER A 22 -16.88 10.91 -11.30
C SER A 22 -15.74 10.66 -10.29
N ARG A 23 -15.13 11.74 -9.81
CA ARG A 23 -13.96 11.73 -8.92
C ARG A 23 -14.28 12.35 -7.58
N TRP A 24 -13.78 11.71 -6.53
CA TRP A 24 -14.10 12.04 -5.16
C TRP A 24 -12.86 12.03 -4.29
N GLN A 25 -12.65 13.09 -3.52
CA GLN A 25 -11.67 13.11 -2.44
C GLN A 25 -12.35 12.74 -1.13
N LEU A 26 -11.74 11.83 -0.38
CA LEU A 26 -12.27 11.34 0.88
C LEU A 26 -12.02 12.34 2.02
N THR A 27 -13.01 12.54 2.88
CA THR A 27 -12.91 13.30 4.13
C THR A 27 -12.80 12.38 5.35
N LEU A 28 -13.28 11.15 5.25
CA LEU A 28 -13.19 10.09 6.26
C LEU A 28 -12.60 8.81 5.64
N PRO A 29 -12.12 7.86 6.45
CA PRO A 29 -11.63 6.58 5.95
C PRO A 29 -12.70 5.78 5.19
N LEU A 30 -12.26 5.00 4.20
CA LEU A 30 -13.11 4.13 3.40
C LEU A 30 -12.46 2.77 3.19
N ASN A 31 -13.19 1.69 3.42
CA ASN A 31 -12.75 0.34 3.11
C ASN A 31 -13.03 -0.03 1.64
N LEU A 32 -12.04 -0.60 0.97
CA LEU A 32 -12.18 -1.21 -0.34
C LEU A 32 -12.10 -2.73 -0.21
N TYR A 33 -12.98 -3.43 -0.91
CA TYR A 33 -13.09 -4.88 -0.85
C TYR A 33 -12.57 -5.54 -2.13
N SER A 34 -12.07 -6.76 -2.02
CA SER A 34 -11.50 -7.52 -3.15
C SER A 34 -12.55 -8.02 -4.15
N SER A 35 -13.83 -8.06 -3.75
CA SER A 35 -14.91 -8.52 -4.62
C SER A 35 -16.21 -7.76 -4.36
N PRO A 36 -17.19 -7.82 -5.28
CA PRO A 36 -18.52 -7.23 -5.06
C PRO A 36 -19.32 -7.97 -3.99
N ARG A 37 -18.83 -9.14 -3.53
CA ARG A 37 -19.46 -9.99 -2.52
C ARG A 37 -18.50 -10.28 -1.38
N GLY A 38 -19.04 -10.55 -0.19
CA GLY A 38 -18.23 -10.93 0.97
C GLY A 38 -17.53 -9.77 1.66
N MET A 39 -16.71 -10.08 2.67
CA MET A 39 -16.08 -9.10 3.58
C MET A 39 -14.55 -9.04 3.43
N GLY A 40 -14.00 -9.65 2.35
CA GLY A 40 -12.54 -9.63 2.12
C GLY A 40 -12.04 -8.22 1.87
N LEU A 41 -11.38 -7.64 2.88
CA LEU A 41 -10.74 -6.33 2.78
C LEU A 41 -9.57 -6.42 1.80
N ALA A 42 -9.53 -5.50 0.85
CA ALA A 42 -8.43 -5.37 -0.11
C ALA A 42 -7.45 -4.28 0.31
N THR A 43 -7.98 -3.13 0.69
CA THR A 43 -7.22 -1.99 1.20
C THR A 43 -8.13 -1.01 1.94
N GLN A 44 -7.53 -0.05 2.62
CA GLN A 44 -8.22 1.06 3.25
C GLN A 44 -7.71 2.37 2.64
N ALA A 45 -8.62 3.26 2.29
CA ALA A 45 -8.28 4.61 1.84
C ALA A 45 -8.47 5.59 3.02
N TRP A 46 -7.42 6.35 3.34
CA TRP A 46 -7.46 7.36 4.41
C TRP A 46 -7.98 8.71 3.90
N PRO A 47 -8.37 9.64 4.79
CA PRO A 47 -8.80 10.98 4.39
C PRO A 47 -7.76 11.68 3.51
N GLY A 48 -8.23 12.39 2.50
CA GLY A 48 -7.39 13.06 1.51
C GLY A 48 -7.10 12.23 0.26
N ARG A 49 -7.23 10.88 0.31
CA ARG A 49 -7.11 10.04 -0.89
C ARG A 49 -8.24 10.34 -1.88
N ARG A 50 -7.90 10.17 -3.15
CA ARG A 50 -8.83 10.37 -4.27
C ARG A 50 -9.20 9.05 -4.92
N LEU A 51 -10.44 8.95 -5.34
CA LEU A 51 -10.93 7.80 -6.08
C LEU A 51 -11.77 8.23 -7.27
N GLN A 52 -11.77 7.38 -8.30
CA GLN A 52 -12.66 7.48 -9.44
C GLN A 52 -13.65 6.32 -9.42
N LEU A 53 -14.95 6.60 -9.56
CA LEU A 53 -15.94 5.56 -9.84
C LEU A 53 -15.72 5.04 -11.26
N LEU A 54 -15.51 3.75 -11.42
CA LEU A 54 -15.32 3.16 -12.74
C LEU A 54 -16.65 2.97 -13.47
N ALA A 55 -16.60 2.80 -14.80
CA ALA A 55 -17.80 2.72 -15.64
C ALA A 55 -18.55 1.39 -15.49
N GLU A 56 -17.92 0.37 -14.88
CA GLU A 56 -18.53 -0.93 -14.66
C GLU A 56 -19.83 -0.79 -13.86
N PRO A 57 -20.90 -1.52 -14.27
CA PRO A 57 -22.16 -1.49 -13.55
C PRO A 57 -22.01 -1.90 -12.09
N ALA A 58 -22.85 -1.36 -11.23
CA ALA A 58 -22.92 -1.81 -9.85
C ALA A 58 -23.20 -3.31 -9.80
N GLN A 59 -22.41 -4.03 -8.99
CA GLN A 59 -22.61 -5.44 -8.72
C GLN A 59 -23.07 -5.62 -7.28
N MET A 60 -24.22 -6.26 -7.09
CA MET A 60 -24.90 -6.31 -5.80
C MET A 60 -25.16 -4.88 -5.29
N LYS A 61 -24.57 -4.51 -4.15
CA LYS A 61 -24.65 -3.17 -3.57
C LYS A 61 -23.35 -2.37 -3.73
N ARG A 62 -22.33 -2.89 -4.46
CA ARG A 62 -21.01 -2.29 -4.56
C ARG A 62 -20.73 -1.70 -5.94
N ARG A 63 -19.87 -0.71 -5.95
CA ARG A 63 -19.31 -0.08 -7.14
C ARG A 63 -17.80 -0.30 -7.16
N LEU A 64 -17.26 -0.55 -8.35
CA LEU A 64 -15.82 -0.62 -8.56
C LEU A 64 -15.24 0.80 -8.62
N VAL A 65 -14.15 1.02 -7.90
CA VAL A 65 -13.42 2.29 -7.90
C VAL A 65 -11.94 2.05 -8.16
N GLN A 66 -11.26 3.10 -8.60
CA GLN A 66 -9.80 3.16 -8.66
C GLN A 66 -9.31 4.28 -7.76
N LEU A 67 -8.38 3.99 -6.87
CA LEU A 67 -7.63 5.00 -6.12
C LEU A 67 -6.64 5.66 -7.08
N GLU A 68 -6.63 7.00 -7.13
CA GLU A 68 -5.92 7.71 -8.19
C GLU A 68 -4.42 7.86 -7.92
N GLU A 69 -3.96 7.71 -6.68
CA GLU A 69 -2.56 7.88 -6.34
C GLU A 69 -1.71 6.65 -6.71
N ASP A 70 -2.27 5.46 -6.57
CA ASP A 70 -1.58 4.17 -6.78
C ASP A 70 -2.27 3.26 -7.80
N GLY A 71 -3.34 3.73 -8.44
CA GLY A 71 -4.08 2.96 -9.44
C GLY A 71 -4.81 1.73 -8.90
N TYR A 72 -4.85 1.52 -7.58
CA TYR A 72 -5.43 0.33 -6.97
C TYR A 72 -6.94 0.29 -7.14
N ARG A 73 -7.46 -0.86 -7.57
CA ARG A 73 -8.89 -1.07 -7.78
C ARG A 73 -9.51 -1.90 -6.67
N GLY A 74 -10.71 -1.53 -6.27
CA GLY A 74 -11.47 -2.26 -5.27
C GLY A 74 -12.94 -1.89 -5.27
N TRP A 75 -13.73 -2.68 -4.56
CA TRP A 75 -15.18 -2.49 -4.47
C TRP A 75 -15.54 -1.74 -3.20
N ILE A 76 -16.38 -0.72 -3.32
CA ILE A 76 -16.92 0.05 -2.20
C ILE A 76 -18.43 -0.07 -2.11
N ASP A 77 -18.98 0.14 -0.92
CA ASP A 77 -20.38 0.50 -0.76
C ASP A 77 -20.52 2.01 -1.06
N PRO A 78 -21.21 2.40 -2.14
CA PRO A 78 -21.35 3.81 -2.50
C PRO A 78 -22.06 4.65 -1.44
N GLN A 79 -22.84 4.04 -0.55
CA GLN A 79 -23.47 4.74 0.58
C GLN A 79 -22.40 5.33 1.52
N GLN A 80 -21.23 4.72 1.62
CA GLN A 80 -20.13 5.22 2.44
C GLN A 80 -19.45 6.47 1.86
N LEU A 81 -19.71 6.82 0.59
CA LEU A 81 -19.27 8.09 0.02
C LEU A 81 -20.19 9.26 0.39
N LEU A 82 -21.46 8.97 0.69
CA LEU A 82 -22.43 10.02 1.03
C LEU A 82 -22.01 10.71 2.32
N GLY A 83 -21.80 12.03 2.25
CA GLY A 83 -21.25 12.82 3.36
C GLY A 83 -19.76 12.61 3.66
N ASN A 84 -19.07 11.71 2.94
CA ASN A 84 -17.66 11.41 3.11
C ASN A 84 -16.81 11.78 1.87
N GLY A 85 -17.41 11.97 0.73
CA GLY A 85 -16.71 12.35 -0.50
C GLY A 85 -17.03 13.79 -0.90
N VAL A 86 -16.03 14.51 -1.38
CA VAL A 86 -16.19 15.79 -2.07
C VAL A 86 -15.64 15.64 -3.50
N SER A 87 -16.38 16.20 -4.47
CA SER A 87 -15.95 16.15 -5.88
C SER A 87 -14.63 16.89 -6.07
N CYS A 88 -13.74 16.31 -6.85
CA CYS A 88 -12.40 16.85 -7.07
C CYS A 88 -11.93 16.65 -8.53
N PRO A 89 -10.93 17.43 -8.99
CA PRO A 89 -10.28 17.20 -10.26
C PRO A 89 -9.45 15.92 -10.23
N ALA A 90 -9.03 15.46 -11.40
CA ALA A 90 -8.11 14.33 -11.53
C ALA A 90 -6.84 14.56 -10.71
N HIS A 91 -6.35 13.50 -10.10
CA HIS A 91 -5.08 13.53 -9.38
C HIS A 91 -3.93 13.88 -10.32
N ARG A 92 -3.06 14.76 -9.86
CA ARG A 92 -1.79 15.06 -10.54
C ARG A 92 -0.66 14.51 -9.67
N PRO A 93 -0.03 13.41 -10.07
CA PRO A 93 1.01 12.79 -9.26
C PRO A 93 2.22 13.72 -9.16
N ARG A 94 2.77 13.85 -7.96
CA ARG A 94 4.09 14.44 -7.75
C ARG A 94 5.12 13.35 -7.95
N LEU A 95 5.88 13.43 -9.04
CA LEU A 95 6.92 12.46 -9.35
C LEU A 95 8.27 12.97 -8.83
N LEU A 96 8.80 12.28 -7.83
CA LEU A 96 10.15 12.51 -7.31
C LEU A 96 11.14 11.60 -8.04
N ASP A 97 12.34 12.09 -8.25
CA ASP A 97 13.46 11.30 -8.78
C ASP A 97 14.10 10.46 -7.67
N ALA A 98 15.01 9.56 -8.07
CA ALA A 98 15.66 8.63 -7.16
C ALA A 98 16.47 9.33 -6.05
N ALA A 99 17.11 10.46 -6.33
CA ALA A 99 17.90 11.20 -5.35
C ALA A 99 17.01 11.86 -4.30
N ALA A 100 15.89 12.46 -4.73
CA ALA A 100 14.91 13.04 -3.83
C ALA A 100 14.25 11.97 -2.94
N ILE A 101 13.99 10.78 -3.48
CA ILE A 101 13.46 9.65 -2.70
C ILE A 101 14.50 9.17 -1.69
N ASP A 102 15.76 8.98 -2.10
CA ASP A 102 16.85 8.54 -1.22
C ASP A 102 17.06 9.49 -0.02
N ALA A 103 16.93 10.79 -0.25
CA ALA A 103 17.02 11.79 0.80
C ALA A 103 15.92 11.69 1.89
N LEU A 104 14.80 11.02 1.60
CA LEU A 104 13.70 10.80 2.54
C LEU A 104 13.90 9.57 3.44
N MET A 105 14.87 8.70 3.14
CA MET A 105 15.04 7.43 3.85
C MET A 105 15.24 7.58 5.37
N PRO A 106 16.01 8.54 5.89
CA PRO A 106 16.11 8.72 7.34
C PRO A 106 14.77 8.98 8.01
N GLN A 107 13.91 9.81 7.38
CA GLN A 107 12.57 10.10 7.90
C GLN A 107 11.65 8.88 7.79
N LEU A 108 11.75 8.13 6.67
CA LEU A 108 11.01 6.88 6.49
C LEU A 108 11.27 5.90 7.64
N LEU A 109 12.54 5.70 7.99
CA LEU A 109 12.94 4.81 9.08
C LEU A 109 12.45 5.31 10.45
N THR A 110 12.52 6.60 10.69
CA THR A 110 11.98 7.21 11.92
C THR A 110 10.48 6.95 12.03
N ASN A 111 9.73 7.16 10.95
CA ASN A 111 8.28 6.91 10.90
C ASN A 111 7.96 5.42 11.09
N ALA A 112 8.77 4.52 10.54
CA ALA A 112 8.61 3.08 10.71
C ALA A 112 8.75 2.65 12.18
N MET A 113 9.74 3.17 12.88
CA MET A 113 9.94 2.91 14.30
C MET A 113 8.81 3.50 15.15
N ALA A 114 8.31 4.68 14.80
CA ALA A 114 7.18 5.30 15.48
C ALA A 114 5.88 4.47 15.28
N ALA A 115 5.64 3.96 14.09
CA ALA A 115 4.48 3.08 13.83
C ALA A 115 4.55 1.78 14.64
N MET A 116 5.72 1.18 14.79
CA MET A 116 5.91 -0.02 15.62
C MET A 116 5.69 0.25 17.10
N ALA A 117 5.97 1.46 17.59
CA ALA A 117 5.80 1.81 19.00
C ALA A 117 4.32 1.96 19.43
N VAL A 118 3.40 2.09 18.47
CA VAL A 118 1.96 2.13 18.76
C VAL A 118 1.44 0.71 18.90
N PRO A 119 0.60 0.38 19.91
CA PRO A 119 -0.07 -0.93 19.98
C PRO A 119 -0.82 -1.24 18.69
N ASN A 120 -0.54 -2.39 18.10
CA ASN A 120 -1.07 -2.76 16.78
C ASN A 120 -1.26 -4.27 16.65
N ASN A 121 -2.11 -4.67 15.70
CA ASN A 121 -2.28 -6.06 15.29
C ASN A 121 -2.11 -6.17 13.77
N TYR A 122 -1.95 -7.40 13.29
CA TYR A 122 -2.00 -7.67 11.87
C TYR A 122 -3.45 -7.61 11.36
N LEU A 123 -3.69 -6.79 10.35
CA LEU A 123 -4.98 -6.72 9.66
C LEU A 123 -4.76 -6.94 8.17
N TRP A 124 -5.27 -8.05 7.63
CA TRP A 124 -5.25 -8.29 6.18
C TRP A 124 -5.98 -7.15 5.45
N GLY A 125 -5.34 -6.54 4.44
CA GLY A 125 -5.85 -5.36 3.75
C GLY A 125 -5.69 -4.06 4.52
N GLY A 126 -5.14 -4.09 5.73
CA GLY A 126 -4.91 -2.90 6.57
C GLY A 126 -3.87 -1.96 5.98
N SER A 127 -4.21 -0.68 5.86
CA SER A 127 -3.32 0.38 5.36
C SER A 127 -3.61 1.75 6.00
N LEU A 128 -4.59 1.81 6.91
CA LEU A 128 -4.94 3.05 7.61
C LEU A 128 -4.09 3.27 8.86
N GLY A 129 -3.79 2.20 9.60
CA GLY A 129 -3.15 2.20 10.91
C GLY A 129 -4.14 2.28 12.09
N PRO A 130 -3.71 1.87 13.29
CA PRO A 130 -2.39 1.29 13.60
C PRO A 130 -2.21 -0.15 13.09
N ASP A 131 -3.31 -0.83 12.71
CA ASP A 131 -3.33 -2.21 12.25
C ASP A 131 -3.06 -2.27 10.73
N PHE A 132 -1.97 -2.92 10.35
CA PHE A 132 -1.51 -3.01 8.97
C PHE A 132 -1.30 -4.46 8.53
N ASP A 133 -1.38 -4.71 7.20
CA ASP A 133 -0.68 -5.84 6.61
C ASP A 133 0.75 -5.44 6.19
N CYS A 134 1.50 -6.41 5.64
CA CYS A 134 2.92 -6.22 5.32
C CYS A 134 3.17 -5.12 4.28
N SER A 135 2.42 -5.11 3.18
CA SER A 135 2.57 -4.13 2.10
C SER A 135 1.85 -2.81 2.40
N GLY A 136 0.80 -2.84 3.22
CA GLY A 136 0.07 -1.66 3.64
C GLY A 136 0.89 -0.73 4.52
N ILE A 137 1.65 -1.26 5.50
CA ILE A 137 2.56 -0.43 6.29
C ILE A 137 3.66 0.17 5.41
N VAL A 138 4.25 -0.63 4.52
CA VAL A 138 5.31 -0.14 3.61
C VAL A 138 4.75 0.97 2.72
N GLN A 139 3.60 0.76 2.07
CA GLN A 139 2.96 1.78 1.25
C GLN A 139 2.67 3.05 2.04
N ARG A 140 2.11 2.92 3.25
CA ARG A 140 1.74 4.05 4.10
C ARG A 140 2.96 4.89 4.48
N LEU A 141 4.05 4.27 4.88
CA LEU A 141 5.30 4.95 5.25
C LEU A 141 5.85 5.80 4.09
N PHE A 142 5.85 5.27 2.86
CA PHE A 142 6.26 6.02 1.68
C PHE A 142 5.25 7.12 1.31
N ALA A 143 3.96 6.83 1.34
CA ALA A 143 2.91 7.79 1.00
C ALA A 143 2.87 8.99 1.94
N ASP A 144 3.15 8.81 3.24
CA ASP A 144 3.24 9.89 4.22
C ASP A 144 4.39 10.88 3.91
N LEU A 145 5.37 10.45 3.10
CA LEU A 145 6.45 11.28 2.59
C LEU A 145 6.20 11.78 1.15
N GLY A 146 5.01 11.52 0.61
CA GLY A 146 4.62 11.90 -0.76
C GLY A 146 5.16 10.99 -1.85
N VAL A 147 5.71 9.83 -1.51
CA VAL A 147 6.20 8.81 -2.44
C VAL A 147 5.14 7.70 -2.56
N TRP A 148 4.38 7.72 -3.64
CA TRP A 148 3.41 6.66 -3.88
C TRP A 148 4.07 5.44 -4.50
N ILE A 149 3.77 4.26 -3.95
CA ILE A 149 4.18 2.94 -4.44
C ILE A 149 2.95 2.03 -4.54
N PRO A 150 3.02 0.91 -5.28
CA PRO A 150 1.89 -0.03 -5.38
C PRO A 150 1.43 -0.58 -4.03
N ARG A 151 0.17 -1.02 -3.97
CA ARG A 151 -0.46 -1.53 -2.74
C ARG A 151 0.00 -2.94 -2.35
N ASP A 152 0.09 -3.85 -3.30
CA ASP A 152 0.34 -5.27 -3.00
C ASP A 152 1.84 -5.61 -3.08
N ALA A 153 2.31 -6.52 -2.23
CA ALA A 153 3.72 -6.91 -2.15
C ALA A 153 4.30 -7.36 -3.49
N TYR A 154 3.56 -8.16 -4.28
CA TYR A 154 4.01 -8.61 -5.60
C TYR A 154 4.11 -7.47 -6.63
N GLN A 155 3.27 -6.44 -6.49
CA GLN A 155 3.36 -5.23 -7.32
C GLN A 155 4.52 -4.35 -6.88
N GLN A 156 4.77 -4.24 -5.57
CA GLN A 156 5.94 -3.53 -5.03
C GLN A 156 7.25 -4.18 -5.50
N GLU A 157 7.33 -5.53 -5.52
CA GLU A 157 8.49 -6.26 -6.04
C GLU A 157 8.77 -5.90 -7.51
N ARG A 158 7.73 -5.87 -8.36
CA ARG A 158 7.87 -5.52 -9.79
C ARG A 158 8.13 -4.03 -10.04
N PHE A 159 7.71 -3.19 -9.12
CA PHE A 159 7.84 -1.74 -9.23
C PHE A 159 9.24 -1.24 -8.89
N CYS A 160 9.90 -1.88 -7.94
CA CYS A 160 11.23 -1.51 -7.46
C CYS A 160 12.33 -1.86 -8.46
N GLN A 161 13.44 -1.14 -8.38
CA GLN A 161 14.69 -1.59 -8.97
C GLN A 161 15.20 -2.81 -8.19
N ALA A 162 15.37 -3.94 -8.88
CA ALA A 162 15.84 -5.16 -8.25
C ALA A 162 17.25 -5.02 -7.66
N ILE A 163 17.47 -5.58 -6.47
CA ILE A 163 18.76 -5.67 -5.78
C ILE A 163 19.07 -7.14 -5.55
N ALA A 164 20.24 -7.57 -6.00
CA ALA A 164 20.71 -8.93 -5.76
C ALA A 164 20.99 -9.12 -4.26
N VAL A 165 20.32 -10.09 -3.65
CA VAL A 165 20.46 -10.42 -2.24
C VAL A 165 20.25 -11.92 -2.02
N ASN A 166 21.02 -12.49 -1.12
CA ASN A 166 20.78 -13.80 -0.55
C ASN A 166 21.22 -13.77 0.94
N SER A 167 20.87 -14.79 1.70
CA SER A 167 21.14 -14.86 3.15
C SER A 167 22.63 -14.74 3.54
N ASN A 168 23.54 -14.98 2.60
CA ASN A 168 24.98 -14.88 2.83
C ASN A 168 25.59 -13.60 2.25
N CYS A 169 24.84 -12.82 1.46
CA CYS A 169 25.34 -11.59 0.83
C CYS A 169 24.26 -10.49 0.91
N LEU A 170 24.43 -9.58 1.85
CA LEU A 170 23.52 -8.45 2.13
C LEU A 170 24.15 -7.10 1.82
N SER A 171 25.38 -7.08 1.27
CA SER A 171 26.21 -5.86 1.14
C SER A 171 25.64 -4.78 0.21
N LEU A 172 24.72 -5.16 -0.70
CA LEU A 172 24.09 -4.21 -1.62
C LEU A 172 22.84 -3.53 -1.01
N LEU A 173 22.33 -4.05 0.10
CA LEU A 173 21.17 -3.49 0.79
C LEU A 173 21.52 -2.18 1.47
N LYS A 174 20.65 -1.20 1.29
CA LYS A 174 20.65 0.06 2.04
C LYS A 174 19.42 0.17 2.93
N PRO A 175 19.47 0.92 4.03
CA PRO A 175 18.27 1.27 4.78
C PRO A 175 17.22 1.92 3.87
N GLY A 176 15.96 1.48 3.98
CA GLY A 176 14.88 1.91 3.10
C GLY A 176 14.61 0.98 1.90
N ASP A 177 15.48 0.02 1.59
CA ASP A 177 15.20 -1.02 0.59
C ASP A 177 14.07 -1.94 1.06
N LEU A 178 13.31 -2.48 0.12
CA LEU A 178 12.27 -3.46 0.39
C LEU A 178 12.83 -4.88 0.24
N ILE A 179 12.50 -5.75 1.18
CA ILE A 179 12.88 -7.17 1.13
C ILE A 179 11.62 -7.97 0.85
N PHE A 180 11.69 -8.85 -0.14
CA PHE A 180 10.55 -9.60 -0.64
C PHE A 180 10.66 -11.09 -0.30
N PHE A 181 9.52 -11.68 0.08
CA PHE A 181 9.41 -13.06 0.51
C PHE A 181 8.22 -13.74 -0.16
N GLY A 182 8.26 -15.07 -0.23
CA GLY A 182 7.20 -15.90 -0.76
C GLY A 182 7.71 -17.08 -1.58
N SER A 183 6.78 -17.75 -2.27
CA SER A 183 7.13 -18.87 -3.13
C SER A 183 7.89 -18.43 -4.39
N PRO A 184 8.57 -19.35 -5.11
CA PRO A 184 9.22 -19.00 -6.38
C PRO A 184 8.28 -18.37 -7.41
N GLN A 185 6.98 -18.68 -7.35
CA GLN A 185 5.98 -18.19 -8.29
C GLN A 185 5.42 -16.83 -7.93
N ARG A 186 5.36 -16.48 -6.63
CA ARG A 186 4.69 -15.25 -6.19
C ARG A 186 5.29 -14.68 -4.92
N CYS A 187 5.56 -13.37 -4.95
CA CYS A 187 5.80 -12.58 -3.75
C CYS A 187 4.50 -12.48 -2.94
N SER A 188 4.55 -12.86 -1.68
CA SER A 188 3.41 -12.83 -0.75
C SER A 188 3.64 -11.93 0.46
N HIS A 189 4.89 -11.50 0.68
CA HIS A 189 5.24 -10.70 1.84
C HIS A 189 6.38 -9.72 1.56
N VAL A 190 6.42 -8.63 2.30
CA VAL A 190 7.43 -7.57 2.17
C VAL A 190 7.80 -7.01 3.54
N GLY A 191 9.06 -6.62 3.68
CA GLY A 191 9.59 -5.88 4.83
C GLY A 191 10.44 -4.71 4.40
N LEU A 192 10.56 -3.71 5.26
CA LEU A 192 11.40 -2.53 5.08
C LEU A 192 12.76 -2.76 5.76
N HIS A 193 13.84 -2.73 4.98
CA HIS A 193 15.19 -2.90 5.49
C HIS A 193 15.61 -1.70 6.34
N LEU A 194 16.06 -1.98 7.56
CA LEU A 194 16.49 -0.97 8.54
C LEU A 194 18.02 -0.75 8.60
N GLY A 195 18.74 -1.55 7.87
CA GLY A 195 20.20 -1.66 7.96
C GLY A 195 20.64 -2.97 8.63
N GLU A 196 21.88 -3.38 8.36
CA GLU A 196 22.50 -4.56 8.97
C GLU A 196 21.65 -5.83 8.87
N GLY A 197 20.96 -6.05 7.76
CA GLY A 197 20.13 -7.23 7.53
C GLY A 197 18.87 -7.31 8.38
N ARG A 198 18.52 -6.31 9.18
CA ARG A 198 17.27 -6.21 9.94
C ARG A 198 16.20 -5.59 9.08
N TYR A 199 14.95 -6.05 9.24
CA TYR A 199 13.82 -5.50 8.53
C TYR A 199 12.57 -5.41 9.41
N LEU A 200 11.83 -4.30 9.22
CA LEU A 200 10.52 -4.11 9.85
C LEU A 200 9.44 -4.62 8.91
N HIS A 201 8.48 -5.37 9.44
CA HIS A 201 7.32 -5.83 8.71
C HIS A 201 6.12 -6.03 9.63
N SER A 202 4.91 -6.09 9.08
CA SER A 202 3.72 -6.55 9.78
C SER A 202 3.42 -8.00 9.39
N SER A 203 3.33 -8.91 10.36
CA SER A 203 3.16 -10.35 10.15
C SER A 203 1.98 -10.89 10.93
N GLY A 204 1.25 -11.85 10.33
CA GLY A 204 0.07 -12.46 10.94
C GLY A 204 0.39 -13.41 12.10
N ALA A 205 -0.63 -13.71 12.92
CA ALA A 205 -0.53 -14.61 14.05
C ALA A 205 -0.12 -16.04 13.65
N SER A 206 -0.48 -16.49 12.47
CA SER A 206 -0.10 -17.81 11.92
C SER A 206 1.41 -18.00 11.79
N HIS A 207 2.16 -16.91 11.71
CA HIS A 207 3.62 -16.92 11.66
C HIS A 207 4.28 -16.59 12.99
N GLY A 208 3.48 -16.45 14.07
CA GLY A 208 3.96 -16.27 15.44
C GLY A 208 4.15 -14.83 15.90
N ARG A 209 3.62 -13.81 15.17
CA ARG A 209 3.75 -12.41 15.59
C ARG A 209 2.40 -11.73 15.86
N ASN A 210 1.58 -11.45 14.91
CA ASN A 210 0.34 -10.66 14.96
C ASN A 210 0.58 -9.15 15.09
N GLY A 211 1.29 -8.56 14.16
CA GLY A 211 1.53 -7.12 14.10
C GLY A 211 2.91 -6.75 13.59
N ILE A 212 3.29 -5.49 13.84
CA ILE A 212 4.56 -4.94 13.38
C ILE A 212 5.70 -5.44 14.30
N GLY A 213 6.81 -5.82 13.68
CA GLY A 213 8.01 -6.19 14.42
C GLY A 213 9.25 -6.18 13.53
N ILE A 214 10.39 -6.46 14.16
CA ILE A 214 11.69 -6.51 13.50
C ILE A 214 12.23 -7.92 13.58
N ASP A 215 12.67 -8.44 12.45
CA ASP A 215 13.37 -9.70 12.30
C ASP A 215 14.66 -9.49 11.46
N ALA A 216 15.50 -10.51 11.39
CA ALA A 216 16.76 -10.41 10.68
C ALA A 216 16.95 -11.54 9.65
N LEU A 217 17.71 -11.22 8.60
CA LEU A 217 18.07 -12.18 7.54
C LEU A 217 19.24 -13.09 7.95
N TRP A 218 19.88 -12.86 9.08
CA TRP A 218 21.04 -13.65 9.52
C TRP A 218 20.63 -15.05 9.98
N ALA A 219 21.47 -16.02 9.66
CA ALA A 219 21.30 -17.39 10.11
C ALA A 219 21.38 -17.55 11.64
N SER A 220 22.00 -16.60 12.35
CA SER A 220 22.07 -16.54 13.81
C SER A 220 20.73 -16.15 14.47
N ASP A 221 19.86 -15.45 13.79
CA ASP A 221 18.50 -15.19 14.29
C ASP A 221 17.68 -16.48 14.25
N LYS A 222 17.32 -16.97 15.44
CA LYS A 222 16.56 -18.22 15.63
C LYS A 222 15.09 -17.97 15.96
N HIS A 223 14.63 -16.72 15.93
CA HIS A 223 13.24 -16.42 16.12
C HIS A 223 12.37 -17.14 15.06
N PRO A 224 11.28 -17.82 15.39
CA PRO A 224 10.49 -18.60 14.44
C PRO A 224 10.05 -17.78 13.20
N VAL A 225 9.63 -16.54 13.42
CA VAL A 225 9.21 -15.61 12.34
C VAL A 225 10.38 -15.30 11.40
N ALA A 226 11.57 -14.99 11.94
CA ALA A 226 12.77 -14.74 11.16
C ALA A 226 13.18 -15.98 10.34
N CYS A 227 13.11 -17.17 10.95
CA CYS A 227 13.41 -18.43 10.27
C CYS A 227 12.45 -18.71 9.11
N HIS A 228 11.13 -18.49 9.33
CA HIS A 228 10.11 -18.66 8.30
C HIS A 228 10.39 -17.76 7.08
N TYR A 229 10.49 -16.44 7.29
CA TYR A 229 10.68 -15.52 6.18
C TYR A 229 12.05 -15.65 5.51
N ARG A 230 13.11 -15.96 6.25
CA ARG A 230 14.42 -16.21 5.66
C ARG A 230 14.40 -17.41 4.71
N ALA A 231 13.64 -18.45 5.01
CA ALA A 231 13.46 -19.60 4.11
C ALA A 231 12.70 -19.23 2.83
N GLU A 232 11.87 -18.18 2.86
CA GLU A 232 11.09 -17.67 1.75
C GLU A 232 11.70 -16.44 1.08
N LEU A 233 12.98 -16.09 1.37
CA LEU A 233 13.62 -14.93 0.79
C LEU A 233 13.69 -15.03 -0.74
N ARG A 234 13.11 -14.05 -1.44
CA ARG A 234 13.05 -13.97 -2.91
C ARG A 234 14.10 -13.00 -3.46
N GLY A 235 14.27 -11.88 -2.79
CA GLY A 235 15.11 -10.80 -3.27
C GLY A 235 14.85 -9.50 -2.54
N ALA A 236 15.36 -8.42 -3.09
CA ALA A 236 15.14 -7.08 -2.59
C ALA A 236 14.95 -6.08 -3.73
N GLY A 237 14.47 -4.89 -3.40
CA GLY A 237 14.29 -3.83 -4.38
C GLY A 237 14.35 -2.44 -3.76
N ARG A 238 14.78 -1.47 -4.56
CA ARG A 238 14.88 -0.06 -4.16
C ARG A 238 13.83 0.76 -4.86
N VAL A 239 13.09 1.56 -4.10
CA VAL A 239 12.15 2.53 -4.65
C VAL A 239 12.93 3.69 -5.24
N GLN A 240 12.85 3.88 -6.56
CA GLN A 240 13.56 4.95 -7.29
C GLN A 240 12.65 5.87 -8.08
N ARG A 241 11.35 5.67 -7.98
CA ARG A 241 10.32 6.47 -8.65
C ARG A 241 9.03 6.46 -7.86
N CYS A 242 8.19 7.45 -8.12
CA CYS A 242 6.80 7.44 -7.64
C CYS A 242 5.88 6.73 -8.63
N HIS A 243 4.81 6.15 -8.11
CA HIS A 243 3.68 5.66 -8.90
C HIS A 243 2.94 6.83 -9.54
N ASP A 244 2.50 6.68 -10.77
CA ASP A 244 1.82 7.72 -11.57
C ASP A 244 0.30 7.64 -11.53
N GLY A 245 -0.26 6.73 -10.71
CA GLY A 245 -1.70 6.50 -10.60
C GLY A 245 -2.26 5.55 -11.68
N SER A 246 -1.44 5.02 -12.59
CA SER A 246 -1.88 4.02 -13.57
C SER A 246 -2.26 2.71 -12.88
N HIS A 247 -3.21 1.96 -13.46
CA HIS A 247 -3.54 0.64 -12.93
C HIS A 247 -2.44 -0.36 -13.28
N LEU A 248 -1.94 -1.08 -12.27
CA LEU A 248 -1.02 -2.20 -12.44
C LEU A 248 -1.82 -3.52 -12.41
N PRO A 249 -1.54 -4.45 -13.33
CA PRO A 249 -2.19 -5.76 -13.38
C PRO A 249 -1.76 -6.69 -12.23
#